data_52175713374e4622cfb4f858f78ae737
#
_entry.id   52175713374e4622cfb4f858f78ae737
#
_cell.length_a   1.000
_cell.length_b   1.000
_cell.length_c   1.000
_cell.angle_alpha   90.00
_cell.angle_beta   90.00
_cell.angle_gamma   90.00
#
_symmetry.space_group_name_H-M   'P 1'
#
loop_
_entity.id
_entity.type
_entity.pdbx_description
1 polymer ?
#
loop_
_entity_poly.entity_id
_entity_poly.type
_entity_poly.pdbx_seq_one_letter_code
_entity_poly.pdbx_strand_id
1 'polypeptide(L)'
;MSYTPVTFCKVDFRKLIPVQWHLWIGVFQVLFVFIAVGFILFFKLRGNGLILMESILACIICPCASAAAIVTQKLGGNIEDMTTYTFLSNFICAALIPICFPLIEPNVNVGFADSFLVILNRVCLILVAPILVAYFTKHWRMLQPLYKWIVRMNNLGFYFWAFTLTIVTGTTVKNIIHADTTILFLVFIALVGLLLCLAQFAIGRFIGRFFGKTIEAGQALGQKNTTFAIWIAFTYLNPLSSVGPGCYILWQNIINSIELWYYDKHTHTS
;
A
#
# COMPACT_ATOMS: atom_id res chain seq x y z
N MET A 1 -0.35 -9.68 -7.89
CA MET A 1 -1.70 -10.18 -7.53
C MET A 1 -1.76 -11.67 -7.20
N SER A 2 -0.76 -12.47 -7.52
CA SER A 2 -0.76 -13.94 -7.34
C SER A 2 -0.74 -14.44 -5.88
N TYR A 3 -0.23 -13.65 -4.93
CA TYR A 3 -0.14 -14.02 -3.51
C TYR A 3 -1.41 -13.72 -2.70
N THR A 4 -2.24 -12.79 -3.14
CA THR A 4 -3.45 -12.35 -2.42
C THR A 4 -4.46 -13.48 -2.17
N PRO A 5 -4.79 -14.37 -3.14
CA PRO A 5 -5.65 -15.52 -2.88
C PRO A 5 -5.08 -16.48 -1.85
N VAL A 6 -3.75 -16.70 -1.88
CA VAL A 6 -3.06 -17.55 -0.90
C VAL A 6 -3.18 -16.99 0.51
N THR A 7 -3.02 -15.68 0.68
CA THR A 7 -3.20 -14.99 1.95
C THR A 7 -4.62 -15.14 2.46
N PHE A 8 -5.62 -14.88 1.62
CA PHE A 8 -7.03 -14.98 2.02
C PHE A 8 -7.50 -16.40 2.32
N CYS A 9 -6.86 -17.44 1.78
CA CYS A 9 -7.13 -18.81 2.21
C CYS A 9 -6.80 -19.05 3.69
N LYS A 10 -5.87 -18.28 4.27
CA LYS A 10 -5.41 -18.42 5.67
C LYS A 10 -6.18 -17.52 6.64
N VAL A 11 -6.93 -16.54 6.15
CA VAL A 11 -7.69 -15.57 6.96
C VAL A 11 -9.05 -16.15 7.36
N ASP A 12 -9.41 -15.97 8.63
CA ASP A 12 -10.77 -16.24 9.09
C ASP A 12 -11.63 -14.97 8.93
N PHE A 13 -12.46 -14.97 7.88
CA PHE A 13 -13.34 -13.83 7.57
C PHE A 13 -14.33 -13.45 8.67
N ARG A 14 -14.61 -14.34 9.62
CA ARG A 14 -15.48 -14.05 10.78
C ARG A 14 -14.80 -13.15 11.81
N LYS A 15 -13.47 -13.07 11.77
CA LYS A 15 -12.64 -12.25 12.65
C LYS A 15 -12.28 -10.90 12.06
N LEU A 16 -12.75 -10.58 10.86
CA LEU A 16 -12.50 -9.29 10.22
C LEU A 16 -13.39 -8.21 10.85
N ILE A 17 -13.00 -7.73 12.02
CA ILE A 17 -13.73 -6.71 12.79
C ILE A 17 -12.87 -5.46 12.91
N PRO A 18 -13.38 -4.26 12.55
CA PRO A 18 -12.67 -3.01 12.79
C PRO A 18 -12.40 -2.80 14.28
N VAL A 19 -11.17 -2.44 14.62
CA VAL A 19 -10.73 -2.13 15.98
C VAL A 19 -10.20 -0.71 16.07
N GLN A 20 -10.03 -0.18 17.29
CA GLN A 20 -9.74 1.25 17.52
C GLN A 20 -8.50 1.76 16.77
N TRP A 21 -7.42 0.99 16.73
CA TRP A 21 -6.21 1.44 16.05
C TRP A 21 -6.40 1.65 14.54
N HIS A 22 -7.32 0.90 13.89
CA HIS A 22 -7.69 1.11 12.49
C HIS A 22 -8.22 2.51 12.25
N LEU A 23 -9.09 2.98 13.17
CA LEU A 23 -9.65 4.32 13.10
C LEU A 23 -8.56 5.39 13.19
N TRP A 24 -7.64 5.27 14.14
CA TRP A 24 -6.60 6.28 14.36
C TRP A 24 -5.61 6.33 13.18
N ILE A 25 -5.22 5.18 12.62
CA ILE A 25 -4.37 5.14 11.43
C ILE A 25 -5.11 5.72 10.22
N GLY A 26 -6.40 5.39 10.04
CA GLY A 26 -7.24 5.96 8.98
C GLY A 26 -7.40 7.47 9.11
N VAL A 27 -7.70 7.98 10.31
CA VAL A 27 -7.79 9.43 10.59
C VAL A 27 -6.46 10.13 10.29
N PHE A 28 -5.34 9.56 10.75
CA PHE A 28 -4.02 10.10 10.45
C PHE A 28 -3.79 10.18 8.92
N GLN A 29 -4.09 9.11 8.18
CA GLN A 29 -3.94 9.10 6.72
C GLN A 29 -4.79 10.19 6.05
N VAL A 30 -6.06 10.31 6.44
CA VAL A 30 -6.98 11.33 5.93
C VAL A 30 -6.48 12.74 6.20
N LEU A 31 -6.07 13.02 7.45
CA LEU A 31 -5.52 14.32 7.83
C LEU A 31 -4.25 14.65 7.06
N PHE A 32 -3.35 13.68 6.91
CA PHE A 32 -2.09 13.90 6.20
C PHE A 32 -2.32 14.19 4.71
N VAL A 33 -3.30 13.51 4.08
CA VAL A 33 -3.73 13.81 2.70
C VAL A 33 -4.25 15.23 2.58
N PHE A 34 -5.17 15.66 3.48
CA PHE A 34 -5.71 17.01 3.42
C PHE A 34 -4.65 18.09 3.72
N ILE A 35 -3.69 17.83 4.62
CA ILE A 35 -2.56 18.73 4.84
C ILE A 35 -1.72 18.86 3.57
N ALA A 36 -1.41 17.76 2.87
CA ALA A 36 -0.64 17.80 1.63
C ALA A 36 -1.38 18.55 0.51
N VAL A 37 -2.68 18.29 0.33
CA VAL A 37 -3.54 19.01 -0.62
C VAL A 37 -3.61 20.50 -0.26
N GLY A 38 -3.88 20.82 1.01
CA GLY A 38 -3.92 22.20 1.50
C GLY A 38 -2.61 22.94 1.27
N PHE A 39 -1.47 22.29 1.46
CA PHE A 39 -0.15 22.84 1.18
C PHE A 39 0.02 23.15 -0.31
N ILE A 40 -0.35 22.24 -1.21
CA ILE A 40 -0.28 22.47 -2.66
C ILE A 40 -1.11 23.71 -3.06
N LEU A 41 -2.33 23.78 -2.56
CA LEU A 41 -3.28 24.86 -2.90
C LEU A 41 -2.87 26.20 -2.28
N PHE A 42 -2.45 26.22 -1.03
CA PHE A 42 -2.05 27.44 -0.32
C PHE A 42 -0.83 28.09 -0.95
N PHE A 43 0.22 27.29 -1.24
CA PHE A 43 1.44 27.81 -1.87
C PHE A 43 1.35 27.91 -3.39
N LYS A 44 0.23 27.51 -4.00
CA LYS A 44 -0.01 27.52 -5.46
C LYS A 44 1.18 26.89 -6.22
N LEU A 45 1.61 25.71 -5.74
CA LEU A 45 2.78 25.03 -6.28
C LEU A 45 2.62 24.75 -7.78
N ARG A 46 3.74 24.87 -8.52
CA ARG A 46 3.84 24.61 -9.97
C ARG A 46 5.16 23.94 -10.30
N GLY A 47 5.24 23.36 -11.50
CA GLY A 47 6.48 22.73 -11.99
C GLY A 47 7.01 21.64 -11.05
N ASN A 48 8.30 21.60 -10.82
CA ASN A 48 8.97 20.58 -10.01
C ASN A 48 8.45 20.51 -8.56
N GLY A 49 8.05 21.66 -7.98
CA GLY A 49 7.46 21.69 -6.63
C GLY A 49 6.11 20.98 -6.57
N LEU A 50 5.26 21.16 -7.58
CA LEU A 50 3.99 20.44 -7.69
C LEU A 50 4.24 18.94 -7.89
N ILE A 51 5.10 18.56 -8.84
CA ILE A 51 5.45 17.15 -9.12
C ILE A 51 5.95 16.44 -7.87
N LEU A 52 6.81 17.10 -7.08
CA LEU A 52 7.29 16.53 -5.83
C LEU A 52 6.15 16.29 -4.82
N MET A 53 5.29 17.29 -4.63
CA MET A 53 4.16 17.17 -3.69
C MET A 53 3.11 16.16 -4.16
N GLU A 54 2.86 16.05 -5.46
CA GLU A 54 2.03 14.99 -6.04
C GLU A 54 2.64 13.60 -5.82
N SER A 55 3.98 13.48 -5.94
CA SER A 55 4.70 12.24 -5.63
C SER A 55 4.50 11.82 -4.17
N ILE A 56 4.61 12.77 -3.25
CA ILE A 56 4.36 12.58 -1.81
C ILE A 56 2.90 12.19 -1.60
N LEU A 57 1.97 12.96 -2.17
CA LEU A 57 0.53 12.72 -2.05
C LEU A 57 0.13 11.33 -2.56
N ALA A 58 0.65 10.90 -3.72
CA ALA A 58 0.39 9.57 -4.26
C ALA A 58 0.85 8.45 -3.30
N CYS A 59 1.98 8.63 -2.60
CA CYS A 59 2.45 7.69 -1.60
C CYS A 59 1.58 7.67 -0.33
N ILE A 60 1.05 8.82 0.09
CA ILE A 60 0.24 8.92 1.32
C ILE A 60 -1.18 8.42 1.09
N ILE A 61 -1.82 8.86 -0.02
CA ILE A 61 -3.22 8.60 -0.30
C ILE A 61 -3.49 7.14 -0.67
N CYS A 62 -2.48 6.44 -1.22
CA CYS A 62 -2.67 5.07 -1.65
C CYS A 62 -2.95 4.12 -0.46
N PRO A 63 -3.73 3.05 -0.71
CA PRO A 63 -4.11 2.15 0.35
C PRO A 63 -2.93 1.29 0.83
N CYS A 64 -3.13 0.64 1.97
CA CYS A 64 -2.22 -0.38 2.45
C CYS A 64 -2.08 -1.53 1.43
N ALA A 65 -0.87 -2.04 1.27
CA ALA A 65 -0.62 -3.18 0.40
C ALA A 65 -1.24 -4.46 0.95
N SER A 66 -1.82 -5.29 0.09
CA SER A 66 -2.28 -6.64 0.49
C SER A 66 -1.14 -7.54 0.97
N ALA A 67 0.10 -7.26 0.58
CA ALA A 67 1.29 -7.93 1.08
C ALA A 67 1.58 -7.64 2.56
N ALA A 68 1.09 -6.51 3.10
CA ALA A 68 1.31 -6.14 4.49
C ALA A 68 0.79 -7.18 5.47
N ALA A 69 -0.33 -7.87 5.14
CA ALA A 69 -0.86 -8.94 5.96
C ALA A 69 0.13 -10.13 6.09
N ILE A 70 0.83 -10.47 5.00
CA ILE A 70 1.85 -11.54 4.99
C ILE A 70 3.07 -11.14 5.80
N VAL A 71 3.57 -9.91 5.59
CA VAL A 71 4.74 -9.39 6.32
C VAL A 71 4.41 -9.27 7.80
N THR A 72 3.24 -8.71 8.16
CA THR A 72 2.76 -8.65 9.54
C THR A 72 2.72 -10.02 10.21
N GLN A 73 2.16 -11.04 9.52
CA GLN A 73 2.12 -12.41 10.04
C GLN A 73 3.53 -12.96 10.27
N LYS A 74 4.46 -12.70 9.36
CA LYS A 74 5.86 -13.13 9.49
C LYS A 74 6.59 -12.44 10.64
N LEU A 75 6.22 -11.22 10.97
CA LEU A 75 6.72 -10.47 12.13
C LEU A 75 6.01 -10.82 13.44
N GLY A 76 5.12 -11.82 13.45
CA GLY A 76 4.37 -12.25 14.63
C GLY A 76 3.14 -11.41 14.96
N GLY A 77 2.73 -10.50 14.08
CA GLY A 77 1.51 -9.71 14.22
C GLY A 77 0.24 -10.44 13.75
N ASN A 78 -0.91 -9.81 13.95
CA ASN A 78 -2.23 -10.37 13.65
C ASN A 78 -2.62 -10.15 12.17
N ILE A 79 -2.78 -11.26 11.44
CA ILE A 79 -3.12 -11.23 10.00
C ILE A 79 -4.57 -10.75 9.75
N GLU A 80 -5.51 -11.09 10.63
CA GLU A 80 -6.91 -10.71 10.51
C GLU A 80 -7.09 -9.20 10.70
N ASP A 81 -6.49 -8.64 11.74
CA ASP A 81 -6.47 -7.19 11.99
C ASP A 81 -5.88 -6.44 10.79
N MET A 82 -4.72 -6.91 10.30
CA MET A 82 -4.06 -6.27 9.16
C MET A 82 -4.88 -6.38 7.87
N THR A 83 -5.53 -7.53 7.64
CA THR A 83 -6.43 -7.72 6.49
C THR A 83 -7.63 -6.78 6.59
N THR A 84 -8.23 -6.63 7.79
CA THR A 84 -9.33 -5.69 8.03
C THR A 84 -8.91 -4.26 7.69
N TYR A 85 -7.72 -3.83 8.14
CA TYR A 85 -7.23 -2.50 7.79
C TYR A 85 -6.98 -2.34 6.29
N THR A 86 -6.48 -3.38 5.62
CA THR A 86 -6.28 -3.34 4.17
C THR A 86 -7.60 -3.04 3.44
N PHE A 87 -8.71 -3.65 3.86
CA PHE A 87 -10.03 -3.32 3.30
C PHE A 87 -10.42 -1.87 3.58
N LEU A 88 -10.35 -1.44 4.85
CA LEU A 88 -10.71 -0.08 5.25
C LEU A 88 -9.90 0.97 4.48
N SER A 89 -8.58 0.80 4.38
CA SER A 89 -7.71 1.75 3.68
C SER A 89 -8.01 1.85 2.18
N ASN A 90 -8.48 0.77 1.54
CA ASN A 90 -8.91 0.82 0.14
C ASN A 90 -10.19 1.64 -0.03
N PHE A 91 -11.17 1.54 0.88
CA PHE A 91 -12.37 2.38 0.85
C PHE A 91 -12.05 3.86 1.12
N ILE A 92 -11.17 4.14 2.09
CA ILE A 92 -10.68 5.50 2.38
C ILE A 92 -10.04 6.09 1.12
N CYS A 93 -9.16 5.35 0.47
CA CYS A 93 -8.48 5.75 -0.75
C CYS A 93 -9.47 6.01 -1.90
N ALA A 94 -10.44 5.11 -2.11
CA ALA A 94 -11.46 5.24 -3.14
C ALA A 94 -12.32 6.52 -2.98
N ALA A 95 -12.53 6.97 -1.75
CA ALA A 95 -13.23 8.21 -1.46
C ALA A 95 -12.33 9.44 -1.61
N LEU A 96 -11.07 9.38 -1.11
CA LEU A 96 -10.17 10.54 -1.09
C LEU A 96 -9.67 10.95 -2.47
N ILE A 97 -9.36 10.01 -3.35
CA ILE A 97 -8.78 10.32 -4.68
C ILE A 97 -9.71 11.19 -5.50
N PRO A 98 -11.00 10.85 -5.71
CA PRO A 98 -11.90 11.70 -6.51
C PRO A 98 -12.22 13.04 -5.85
N ILE A 99 -12.02 13.17 -4.54
CA ILE A 99 -12.18 14.47 -3.84
C ILE A 99 -10.94 15.34 -4.03
N CYS A 100 -9.74 14.76 -3.86
CA CYS A 100 -8.51 15.52 -3.75
C CYS A 100 -7.86 15.84 -5.11
N PHE A 101 -7.88 14.92 -6.07
CA PHE A 101 -7.12 15.07 -7.31
C PHE A 101 -7.68 16.17 -8.24
N PRO A 102 -8.99 16.32 -8.44
CA PRO A 102 -9.54 17.42 -9.22
C PRO A 102 -9.24 18.82 -8.64
N LEU A 103 -8.95 18.91 -7.34
CA LEU A 103 -8.56 20.17 -6.71
C LEU A 103 -7.13 20.59 -7.08
N ILE A 104 -6.27 19.61 -7.39
CA ILE A 104 -4.84 19.81 -7.68
C ILE A 104 -4.62 19.96 -9.19
N GLU A 105 -5.25 19.08 -9.97
CA GLU A 105 -5.18 19.04 -11.43
C GLU A 105 -6.57 19.27 -12.07
N PRO A 106 -6.98 20.54 -12.21
CA PRO A 106 -8.33 20.89 -12.70
C PRO A 106 -8.57 20.51 -14.18
N ASN A 107 -7.51 20.18 -14.94
CA ASN A 107 -7.63 19.76 -16.34
C ASN A 107 -8.05 18.29 -16.49
N VAL A 108 -8.12 17.54 -15.41
CA VAL A 108 -8.66 16.17 -15.38
C VAL A 108 -10.19 16.29 -15.35
N ASN A 109 -10.79 16.49 -16.53
CA ASN A 109 -12.25 16.61 -16.72
C ASN A 109 -12.98 15.27 -16.49
N VAL A 110 -12.71 14.59 -15.38
CA VAL A 110 -13.43 13.37 -14.99
C VAL A 110 -14.34 13.75 -13.83
N GLY A 111 -15.65 13.59 -14.01
CA GLY A 111 -16.61 13.83 -12.95
C GLY A 111 -16.30 13.01 -11.70
N PHE A 112 -16.66 13.52 -10.52
CA PHE A 112 -16.46 12.81 -9.25
C PHE A 112 -17.01 11.37 -9.30
N ALA A 113 -18.24 11.21 -9.81
CA ALA A 113 -18.89 9.90 -9.87
C ALA A 113 -18.14 8.92 -10.79
N ASP A 114 -17.68 9.37 -11.94
CA ASP A 114 -16.94 8.53 -12.89
C ASP A 114 -15.59 8.10 -12.33
N SER A 115 -14.84 9.05 -11.75
CA SER A 115 -13.57 8.76 -11.08
C SER A 115 -13.74 7.79 -9.91
N PHE A 116 -14.76 8.03 -9.08
CA PHE A 116 -15.07 7.17 -7.94
C PHE A 116 -15.40 5.73 -8.39
N LEU A 117 -16.25 5.59 -9.42
CA LEU A 117 -16.64 4.28 -9.96
C LEU A 117 -15.46 3.53 -10.58
N VAL A 118 -14.60 4.22 -11.35
CA VAL A 118 -13.39 3.60 -11.94
C VAL A 118 -12.44 3.11 -10.84
N ILE A 119 -12.20 3.92 -9.82
CA ILE A 119 -11.32 3.56 -8.70
C ILE A 119 -11.95 2.45 -7.88
N LEU A 120 -13.25 2.54 -7.55
CA LEU A 120 -13.97 1.52 -6.80
C LEU A 120 -13.97 0.17 -7.53
N ASN A 121 -14.23 0.17 -8.85
CA ASN A 121 -14.17 -1.06 -9.66
C ASN A 121 -12.77 -1.69 -9.60
N ARG A 122 -11.72 -0.89 -9.71
CA ARG A 122 -10.35 -1.38 -9.61
C ARG A 122 -10.01 -1.92 -8.21
N VAL A 123 -10.47 -1.24 -7.17
CA VAL A 123 -10.35 -1.71 -5.77
C VAL A 123 -11.11 -3.02 -5.59
N CYS A 124 -12.34 -3.11 -6.08
CA CYS A 124 -13.14 -4.36 -6.03
C CYS A 124 -12.43 -5.51 -6.74
N LEU A 125 -11.86 -5.30 -7.93
CA LEU A 125 -11.11 -6.34 -8.63
C LEU A 125 -9.86 -6.81 -7.85
N ILE A 126 -9.16 -5.89 -7.21
CA ILE A 126 -7.96 -6.20 -6.42
C ILE A 126 -8.28 -6.95 -5.13
N LEU A 127 -9.42 -6.66 -4.50
CA LEU A 127 -9.82 -7.24 -3.22
C LEU A 127 -10.82 -8.40 -3.38
N VAL A 128 -11.92 -8.17 -4.09
CA VAL A 128 -13.04 -9.12 -4.15
C VAL A 128 -12.68 -10.35 -4.98
N ALA A 129 -12.01 -10.20 -6.11
CA ALA A 129 -11.64 -11.34 -6.95
C ALA A 129 -10.74 -12.36 -6.21
N PRO A 130 -9.66 -11.96 -5.49
CA PRO A 130 -8.89 -12.90 -4.69
C PRO A 130 -9.68 -13.55 -3.54
N ILE A 131 -10.62 -12.81 -2.92
CA ILE A 131 -11.50 -13.36 -1.88
C ILE A 131 -12.42 -14.44 -2.45
N LEU A 132 -13.04 -14.16 -3.60
CA LEU A 132 -13.89 -15.15 -4.27
C LEU A 132 -13.09 -16.39 -4.63
N VAL A 133 -11.89 -16.24 -5.20
CA VAL A 133 -10.99 -17.36 -5.49
C VAL A 133 -10.67 -18.14 -4.22
N ALA A 134 -10.33 -17.47 -3.12
CA ALA A 134 -10.04 -18.13 -1.84
C ALA A 134 -11.30 -18.83 -1.27
N TYR A 135 -12.47 -18.18 -1.36
CA TYR A 135 -13.73 -18.74 -0.91
C TYR A 135 -14.09 -20.02 -1.70
N PHE A 136 -14.04 -19.98 -3.02
CA PHE A 136 -14.30 -21.16 -3.87
C PHE A 136 -13.27 -22.26 -3.61
N THR A 137 -11.99 -21.92 -3.48
CA THR A 137 -10.94 -22.91 -3.19
C THR A 137 -11.18 -23.61 -1.84
N LYS A 138 -11.70 -22.87 -0.84
CA LYS A 138 -12.02 -23.40 0.49
C LYS A 138 -13.27 -24.25 0.53
N HIS A 139 -14.31 -23.91 -0.23
CA HIS A 139 -15.64 -24.54 -0.09
C HIS A 139 -15.97 -25.53 -1.22
N TRP A 140 -15.34 -25.44 -2.38
CA TRP A 140 -15.62 -26.34 -3.49
C TRP A 140 -14.91 -27.67 -3.30
N ARG A 141 -15.69 -28.74 -3.27
CA ARG A 141 -15.20 -30.11 -2.97
C ARG A 141 -14.04 -30.55 -3.88
N MET A 142 -14.08 -30.14 -5.14
CA MET A 142 -13.05 -30.46 -6.14
C MET A 142 -11.71 -29.70 -5.87
N LEU A 143 -11.76 -28.54 -5.22
CA LEU A 143 -10.59 -27.70 -4.90
C LEU A 143 -10.05 -27.93 -3.48
N GLN A 144 -10.68 -28.77 -2.68
CA GLN A 144 -10.25 -29.09 -1.31
C GLN A 144 -8.79 -29.62 -1.21
N PRO A 145 -8.29 -30.46 -2.14
CA PRO A 145 -6.89 -30.88 -2.11
C PRO A 145 -5.94 -29.70 -2.30
N LEU A 146 -6.27 -28.77 -3.23
CA LEU A 146 -5.51 -27.53 -3.46
C LEU A 146 -5.53 -26.62 -2.23
N TYR A 147 -6.69 -26.44 -1.59
CA TYR A 147 -6.81 -25.67 -0.35
C TYR A 147 -5.91 -26.22 0.76
N LYS A 148 -5.98 -27.56 1.02
CA LYS A 148 -5.14 -28.22 2.04
C LYS A 148 -3.65 -28.06 1.75
N TRP A 149 -3.26 -28.15 0.48
CA TRP A 149 -1.88 -27.93 0.05
C TRP A 149 -1.43 -26.50 0.29
N ILE A 150 -2.23 -25.48 -0.11
CA ILE A 150 -1.95 -24.05 0.12
C ILE A 150 -1.78 -23.76 1.61
N VAL A 151 -2.71 -24.23 2.45
CA VAL A 151 -2.67 -23.98 3.91
C VAL A 151 -1.46 -24.64 4.56
N ARG A 152 -1.06 -25.83 4.09
CA ARG A 152 0.12 -26.56 4.59
C ARG A 152 1.43 -25.84 4.26
N MET A 153 1.48 -25.08 3.17
CA MET A 153 2.67 -24.32 2.78
C MET A 153 2.72 -22.95 3.46
N ASN A 154 3.34 -22.89 4.65
CA ASN A 154 3.39 -21.66 5.46
C ASN A 154 4.03 -20.45 4.73
N ASN A 155 5.01 -20.69 3.85
CA ASN A 155 5.78 -19.64 3.20
C ASN A 155 5.35 -19.33 1.76
N LEU A 156 4.32 -20.01 1.23
CA LEU A 156 3.92 -19.88 -0.17
C LEU A 156 3.58 -18.43 -0.55
N GLY A 157 2.80 -17.75 0.28
CA GLY A 157 2.45 -16.33 0.06
C GLY A 157 3.67 -15.41 0.05
N PHE A 158 4.63 -15.68 0.93
CA PHE A 158 5.88 -14.94 1.01
C PHE A 158 6.74 -15.11 -0.26
N TYR A 159 6.89 -16.33 -0.78
CA TYR A 159 7.64 -16.57 -2.02
C TYR A 159 6.98 -15.90 -3.22
N PHE A 160 5.65 -15.97 -3.35
CA PHE A 160 4.93 -15.24 -4.41
C PHE A 160 5.07 -13.71 -4.26
N TRP A 161 5.05 -13.19 -3.04
CA TRP A 161 5.31 -11.78 -2.79
C TRP A 161 6.73 -11.40 -3.23
N ALA A 162 7.76 -12.14 -2.82
CA ALA A 162 9.15 -11.88 -3.20
C ALA A 162 9.36 -11.93 -4.72
N PHE A 163 8.74 -12.90 -5.40
CA PHE A 163 8.78 -12.98 -6.87
C PHE A 163 8.13 -11.77 -7.53
N THR A 164 6.92 -11.39 -7.08
CA THR A 164 6.22 -10.20 -7.58
C THR A 164 7.06 -8.94 -7.35
N LEU A 165 7.70 -8.85 -6.19
CA LEU A 165 8.60 -7.76 -5.84
C LEU A 165 9.74 -7.59 -6.83
N THR A 166 10.39 -8.68 -7.25
CA THR A 166 11.46 -8.64 -8.24
C THR A 166 10.98 -8.03 -9.56
N ILE A 167 9.80 -8.44 -10.06
CA ILE A 167 9.22 -7.91 -11.30
C ILE A 167 8.90 -6.42 -11.17
N VAL A 168 8.24 -6.02 -10.07
CA VAL A 168 7.83 -4.62 -9.88
C VAL A 168 9.05 -3.72 -9.68
N THR A 169 10.07 -4.17 -8.97
CA THR A 169 11.34 -3.44 -8.82
C THR A 169 12.01 -3.23 -10.18
N GLY A 170 12.13 -4.26 -11.01
CA GLY A 170 12.70 -4.15 -12.36
C GLY A 170 11.92 -3.15 -13.23
N THR A 171 10.60 -3.20 -13.21
CA THR A 171 9.74 -2.24 -13.94
C THR A 171 9.94 -0.81 -13.43
N THR A 172 10.03 -0.63 -12.11
CA THR A 172 10.27 0.67 -11.48
C THR A 172 11.61 1.28 -11.89
N VAL A 173 12.68 0.49 -11.82
CA VAL A 173 14.02 0.92 -12.24
C VAL A 173 14.00 1.32 -13.72
N LYS A 174 13.35 0.53 -14.59
CA LYS A 174 13.19 0.88 -16.01
C LYS A 174 12.48 2.23 -16.16
N ASN A 175 11.39 2.49 -15.45
CA ASN A 175 10.63 3.74 -15.54
C ASN A 175 11.46 4.95 -15.05
N ILE A 176 12.26 4.77 -13.99
CA ILE A 176 13.15 5.82 -13.47
C ILE A 176 14.24 6.19 -14.50
N ILE A 177 14.85 5.19 -15.12
CA ILE A 177 15.92 5.41 -16.14
C ILE A 177 15.38 6.15 -17.37
N HIS A 178 14.12 5.92 -17.75
CA HIS A 178 13.48 6.56 -18.89
C HIS A 178 12.66 7.80 -18.54
N ALA A 179 12.77 8.30 -17.31
CA ALA A 179 12.05 9.51 -16.89
C ALA A 179 12.68 10.76 -17.53
N ASP A 180 11.88 11.57 -18.19
CA ASP A 180 12.30 12.82 -18.86
C ASP A 180 12.53 13.94 -17.85
N THR A 181 13.59 13.80 -17.02
CA THR A 181 13.95 14.77 -16.00
C THR A 181 15.44 14.68 -15.62
N THR A 182 15.92 15.64 -14.85
CA THR A 182 17.32 15.64 -14.39
C THR A 182 17.57 14.57 -13.33
N ILE A 183 18.74 13.94 -13.38
CA ILE A 183 19.16 12.94 -12.38
C ILE A 183 19.09 13.51 -10.96
N LEU A 184 19.45 14.79 -10.78
CA LEU A 184 19.40 15.45 -9.48
C LEU A 184 17.98 15.49 -8.91
N PHE A 185 16.98 15.76 -9.75
CA PHE A 185 15.57 15.77 -9.31
C PHE A 185 15.06 14.37 -8.99
N LEU A 186 15.46 13.35 -9.75
CA LEU A 186 15.16 11.93 -9.45
C LEU A 186 15.75 11.51 -8.09
N VAL A 187 17.01 11.86 -7.83
CA VAL A 187 17.65 11.58 -6.53
C VAL A 187 16.91 12.31 -5.41
N PHE A 188 16.48 13.54 -5.63
CA PHE A 188 15.72 14.30 -4.63
C PHE A 188 14.37 13.65 -4.33
N ILE A 189 13.61 13.23 -5.35
CA ILE A 189 12.36 12.46 -5.17
C ILE A 189 12.63 11.17 -4.39
N ALA A 190 13.71 10.45 -4.71
CA ALA A 190 14.06 9.20 -4.04
C ALA A 190 14.37 9.42 -2.55
N LEU A 191 15.12 10.47 -2.20
CA LEU A 191 15.45 10.82 -0.81
C LEU A 191 14.20 11.25 -0.03
N VAL A 192 13.35 12.09 -0.63
CA VAL A 192 12.08 12.47 -0.02
C VAL A 192 11.18 11.23 0.18
N GLY A 193 11.16 10.32 -0.80
CA GLY A 193 10.47 9.04 -0.68
C GLY A 193 10.98 8.17 0.46
N LEU A 194 12.31 8.15 0.71
CA LEU A 194 12.91 7.47 1.86
C LEU A 194 12.44 8.08 3.17
N LEU A 195 12.56 9.40 3.32
CA LEU A 195 12.14 10.09 4.54
C LEU A 195 10.65 9.89 4.83
N LEU A 196 9.81 9.97 3.79
CA LEU A 196 8.39 9.72 3.90
C LEU A 196 8.10 8.28 4.33
N CYS A 197 8.82 7.30 3.77
CA CYS A 197 8.66 5.89 4.10
C CYS A 197 9.01 5.63 5.57
N LEU A 198 10.18 6.11 6.02
CA LEU A 198 10.61 6.01 7.41
C LEU A 198 9.61 6.68 8.36
N ALA A 199 9.14 7.89 8.02
CA ALA A 199 8.15 8.61 8.81
C ALA A 199 6.83 7.84 8.93
N GLN A 200 6.30 7.28 7.84
CA GLN A 200 5.06 6.52 7.87
C GLN A 200 5.18 5.24 8.72
N PHE A 201 6.27 4.48 8.60
CA PHE A 201 6.51 3.33 9.47
C PHE A 201 6.65 3.74 10.94
N ALA A 202 7.42 4.80 11.23
CA ALA A 202 7.63 5.29 12.59
C ALA A 202 6.32 5.79 13.24
N ILE A 203 5.55 6.61 12.51
CA ILE A 203 4.27 7.15 13.00
C ILE A 203 3.26 6.03 13.20
N GLY A 204 3.16 5.08 12.27
CA GLY A 204 2.30 3.92 12.41
C GLY A 204 2.63 3.13 13.68
N ARG A 205 3.91 2.85 13.93
CA ARG A 205 4.37 2.19 15.16
C ARG A 205 4.09 3.00 16.41
N PHE A 206 4.29 4.31 16.34
CA PHE A 206 4.01 5.20 17.46
C PHE A 206 2.53 5.15 17.84
N ILE A 207 1.62 5.28 16.87
CA ILE A 207 0.18 5.14 17.11
C ILE A 207 -0.15 3.73 17.63
N GLY A 208 0.42 2.70 17.02
CA GLY A 208 0.17 1.31 17.40
C GLY A 208 0.57 0.95 18.83
N ARG A 209 1.58 1.66 19.41
CA ARG A 209 2.01 1.45 20.80
C ARG A 209 0.87 1.66 21.82
N PHE A 210 0.01 2.62 21.56
CA PHE A 210 -1.12 2.90 22.48
C PHE A 210 -2.18 1.80 22.50
N PHE A 211 -2.14 0.88 21.51
CA PHE A 211 -3.11 -0.19 21.35
C PHE A 211 -2.47 -1.59 21.43
N GLY A 212 -1.16 -1.69 21.73
CA GLY A 212 -0.44 -2.96 21.68
C GLY A 212 -0.32 -3.57 20.28
N LYS A 213 -0.42 -2.74 19.23
CA LYS A 213 -0.44 -3.12 17.80
C LYS A 213 0.67 -2.43 17.00
N THR A 214 1.88 -2.46 17.53
CA THR A 214 3.04 -1.73 16.98
C THR A 214 3.43 -2.24 15.60
N ILE A 215 3.40 -3.56 15.39
CA ILE A 215 3.76 -4.20 14.11
C ILE A 215 2.68 -3.90 13.08
N GLU A 216 1.41 -4.22 13.42
CA GLU A 216 0.28 -4.04 12.53
C GLU A 216 0.14 -2.59 12.07
N ALA A 217 0.16 -1.65 12.99
CA ALA A 217 -0.01 -0.23 12.67
C ALA A 217 1.19 0.36 11.90
N GLY A 218 2.41 -0.10 12.19
CA GLY A 218 3.60 0.24 11.42
C GLY A 218 3.49 -0.21 9.97
N GLN A 219 3.12 -1.46 9.76
CA GLN A 219 2.91 -2.04 8.43
C GLN A 219 1.70 -1.41 7.71
N ALA A 220 0.63 -1.11 8.45
CA ALA A 220 -0.58 -0.48 7.91
C ALA A 220 -0.32 0.87 7.26
N LEU A 221 0.48 1.72 7.91
CA LEU A 221 0.79 3.05 7.41
C LEU A 221 2.01 3.05 6.48
N GLY A 222 3.04 2.24 6.78
CA GLY A 222 4.31 2.22 6.05
C GLY A 222 4.30 1.40 4.77
N GLN A 223 3.61 0.27 4.73
CA GLN A 223 3.61 -0.61 3.55
C GLN A 223 2.44 -0.30 2.61
N LYS A 224 2.72 0.49 1.58
CA LYS A 224 1.74 1.01 0.63
C LYS A 224 1.59 0.15 -0.63
N ASN A 225 0.40 0.17 -1.23
CA ASN A 225 0.15 -0.41 -2.55
C ASN A 225 0.72 0.50 -3.65
N THR A 226 2.03 0.47 -3.80
CA THR A 226 2.76 1.36 -4.72
C THR A 226 2.44 1.12 -6.19
N THR A 227 2.06 -0.10 -6.59
CA THR A 227 1.58 -0.37 -7.95
C THR A 227 0.30 0.39 -8.25
N PHE A 228 -0.61 0.45 -7.27
CA PHE A 228 -1.82 1.26 -7.37
C PHE A 228 -1.46 2.76 -7.36
N ALA A 229 -0.52 3.19 -6.50
CA ALA A 229 -0.07 4.58 -6.44
C ALA A 229 0.56 5.06 -7.76
N ILE A 230 1.39 4.25 -8.41
CA ILE A 230 1.94 4.53 -9.74
C ILE A 230 0.81 4.70 -10.74
N TRP A 231 -0.17 3.79 -10.74
CA TRP A 231 -1.29 3.88 -11.67
C TRP A 231 -2.13 5.14 -11.49
N ILE A 232 -2.48 5.53 -10.24
CA ILE A 232 -3.25 6.76 -10.00
C ILE A 232 -2.47 8.01 -10.39
N ALA A 233 -1.16 8.04 -10.11
CA ALA A 233 -0.31 9.17 -10.51
C ALA A 233 -0.28 9.33 -12.04
N PHE A 234 -0.10 8.26 -12.79
CA PHE A 234 -0.16 8.29 -14.26
C PHE A 234 -1.53 8.70 -14.81
N THR A 235 -2.61 8.34 -14.12
CA THR A 235 -3.98 8.54 -14.64
C THR A 235 -4.51 9.92 -14.31
N TYR A 236 -4.17 10.46 -13.14
CA TYR A 236 -4.85 11.64 -12.58
C TYR A 236 -3.91 12.80 -12.21
N LEU A 237 -2.59 12.59 -12.20
CA LEU A 237 -1.58 13.59 -11.84
C LEU A 237 -0.57 13.74 -12.98
N ASN A 238 0.46 14.54 -12.75
CA ASN A 238 1.60 14.55 -13.68
C ASN A 238 2.25 13.17 -13.75
N PRO A 239 2.45 12.58 -14.94
CA PRO A 239 3.06 11.26 -15.09
C PRO A 239 4.41 11.11 -14.37
N LEU A 240 5.21 12.18 -14.28
CA LEU A 240 6.49 12.18 -13.59
C LEU A 240 6.33 11.99 -12.07
N SER A 241 5.18 12.35 -11.51
CA SER A 241 4.87 12.13 -10.08
C SER A 241 4.83 10.65 -9.70
N SER A 242 4.66 9.74 -10.68
CA SER A 242 4.71 8.29 -10.46
C SER A 242 6.09 7.77 -10.04
N VAL A 243 7.16 8.55 -10.27
CA VAL A 243 8.52 8.23 -9.81
C VAL A 243 8.57 8.15 -8.28
N GLY A 244 7.80 9.00 -7.57
CA GLY A 244 7.74 8.95 -6.11
C GLY A 244 7.32 7.59 -5.55
N PRO A 245 6.13 7.07 -5.88
CA PRO A 245 5.74 5.70 -5.53
C PRO A 245 6.69 4.64 -6.06
N GLY A 246 7.29 4.86 -7.23
CA GLY A 246 8.33 4.00 -7.79
C GLY A 246 9.58 3.90 -6.90
N CYS A 247 10.06 5.00 -6.35
CA CYS A 247 11.15 4.99 -5.37
C CYS A 247 10.70 4.43 -4.01
N TYR A 248 9.49 4.79 -3.58
CA TYR A 248 8.94 4.35 -2.30
C TYR A 248 8.87 2.81 -2.18
N ILE A 249 8.54 2.09 -3.27
CA ILE A 249 8.50 0.62 -3.24
C ILE A 249 9.87 0.02 -2.90
N LEU A 250 10.97 0.62 -3.37
CA LEU A 250 12.32 0.14 -3.04
C LEU A 250 12.57 0.29 -1.54
N TRP A 251 12.26 1.45 -0.98
CA TRP A 251 12.48 1.76 0.42
C TRP A 251 11.63 0.91 1.37
N GLN A 252 10.32 0.78 1.12
CA GLN A 252 9.48 -0.06 1.97
C GLN A 252 9.91 -1.53 1.96
N ASN A 253 10.47 -2.01 0.84
CA ASN A 253 10.94 -3.39 0.75
C ASN A 253 12.28 -3.60 1.48
N ILE A 254 13.18 -2.61 1.43
CA ILE A 254 14.40 -2.61 2.24
C ILE A 254 14.04 -2.63 3.73
N ILE A 255 13.12 -1.76 4.16
CA ILE A 255 12.66 -1.70 5.56
C ILE A 255 12.06 -3.05 5.97
N ASN A 256 11.14 -3.62 5.17
CA ASN A 256 10.54 -4.92 5.46
C ASN A 256 11.59 -6.04 5.55
N SER A 257 12.58 -6.03 4.67
CA SER A 257 13.67 -7.03 4.69
C SER A 257 14.50 -6.93 5.96
N ILE A 258 14.83 -5.70 6.40
CA ILE A 258 15.56 -5.46 7.65
C ILE A 258 14.73 -5.92 8.85
N GLU A 259 13.42 -5.61 8.88
CA GLU A 259 12.52 -6.01 9.95
C GLU A 259 12.39 -7.53 10.06
N LEU A 260 12.21 -8.20 8.93
CA LEU A 260 12.12 -9.66 8.88
C LEU A 260 13.43 -10.31 9.32
N TRP A 261 14.57 -9.82 8.85
CA TRP A 261 15.89 -10.32 9.27
C TRP A 261 16.12 -10.13 10.77
N TYR A 262 15.76 -8.96 11.30
CA TYR A 262 15.89 -8.67 12.72
C TYR A 262 14.99 -9.58 13.57
N TYR A 263 13.76 -9.80 13.15
CA TYR A 263 12.80 -10.68 13.82
C TYR A 263 13.28 -12.12 13.84
N ASP A 264 13.70 -12.66 12.70
CA ASP A 264 14.18 -14.03 12.59
C ASP A 264 15.40 -14.27 13.49
N LYS A 265 16.35 -13.32 13.51
CA LYS A 265 17.55 -13.42 14.34
C LYS A 265 17.24 -13.48 15.84
N HIS A 266 16.22 -12.76 16.31
CA HIS A 266 15.90 -12.69 17.74
C HIS A 266 14.92 -13.77 18.20
N THR A 267 14.16 -14.37 17.29
CA THR A 267 13.18 -15.41 17.61
C THR A 267 13.78 -16.81 17.57
N HIS A 268 14.86 -17.03 16.80
CA HIS A 268 15.56 -18.32 16.71
C HIS A 268 16.74 -18.46 17.68
N THR A 269 17.07 -17.42 18.44
CA THR A 269 18.14 -17.42 19.46
C THR A 269 17.61 -17.53 20.89
N SER A 270 16.31 -17.60 21.09
CA SER A 270 15.61 -17.92 22.34
C SER A 270 15.00 -19.31 22.29
#